data_49218b921009a4bb7d46c31875c0372c
#
_entry.id   49218b921009a4bb7d46c31875c0372c
#
_cell.length_a   1.000
_cell.length_b   1.000
_cell.length_c   1.000
_cell.angle_alpha   90.00
_cell.angle_beta   90.00
_cell.angle_gamma   90.00
#
_symmetry.space_group_name_H-M   'P 1'
#
loop_
_entity.id
_entity.type
_entity.pdbx_description
1 polymer ?
#
loop_
_entity_poly.entity_id
_entity_poly.type
_entity_poly.pdbx_seq_one_letter_code
_entity_poly.pdbx_strand_id
1 'polypeptide(L)'
;NLLIEWNKKINLTAIIEPNDIILKHFVDSLTIVKEIGQNGKLADIGTGAGFPGIPIKIFIPEIDVTLIDSLNKRINFLNEVIEQLELKNIVAVHGRTEDLGKDKKYREKFDYVTSRAVANLSVLSEYVLPLVKIGGKCICMKGSNVEEEVEESKKAINILGGKIEKIDTFFLADTDMGRNIVSIKKQKGTPNKYPRKAGIPAKEPIK
;
A
#
# COMPACT_ATOMS: atom_id res chain seq x y z
N ASN A 1 5.83 -21.48 2.14
CA ASN A 1 4.91 -22.63 2.06
C ASN A 1 3.46 -22.17 2.32
N LEU A 2 3.19 -21.45 3.41
CA LEU A 2 1.84 -21.03 3.82
C LEU A 2 1.06 -20.30 2.71
N LEU A 3 1.70 -19.36 2.00
CA LEU A 3 1.10 -18.66 0.85
C LEU A 3 0.63 -19.64 -0.23
N ILE A 4 1.46 -20.63 -0.58
CA ILE A 4 1.14 -21.63 -1.62
C ILE A 4 -0.04 -22.51 -1.19
N GLU A 5 -0.07 -22.90 0.08
CA GLU A 5 -1.15 -23.72 0.62
C GLU A 5 -2.49 -22.98 0.64
N TRP A 6 -2.49 -21.74 1.14
CA TRP A 6 -3.68 -20.90 1.15
C TRP A 6 -4.14 -20.48 -0.23
N ASN A 7 -3.19 -20.26 -1.17
CA ASN A 7 -3.52 -19.88 -2.53
C ASN A 7 -4.40 -20.91 -3.25
N LYS A 8 -4.23 -22.20 -2.92
CA LYS A 8 -5.10 -23.27 -3.42
C LYS A 8 -6.56 -23.13 -2.98
N LYS A 9 -6.81 -22.41 -1.87
CA LYS A 9 -8.15 -22.27 -1.26
C LYS A 9 -8.84 -20.96 -1.63
N ILE A 10 -8.11 -19.84 -1.71
CA ILE A 10 -8.72 -18.51 -1.78
C ILE A 10 -8.15 -17.57 -2.87
N ASN A 11 -7.33 -18.06 -3.78
CA ASN A 11 -6.73 -17.27 -4.87
C ASN A 11 -6.10 -15.94 -4.39
N LEU A 12 -5.01 -16.04 -3.64
CA LEU A 12 -4.29 -14.90 -3.09
C LEU A 12 -3.42 -14.20 -4.14
N THR A 13 -2.83 -14.99 -5.05
CA THR A 13 -1.92 -14.53 -6.10
C THR A 13 -1.98 -15.44 -7.33
N ALA A 14 -1.73 -14.87 -8.50
CA ALA A 14 -1.53 -15.62 -9.74
C ALA A 14 -0.10 -16.20 -9.86
N ILE A 15 0.83 -15.74 -9.01
CA ILE A 15 2.23 -16.19 -9.00
C ILE A 15 2.33 -17.40 -8.09
N ILE A 16 2.65 -18.55 -8.64
CA ILE A 16 2.68 -19.84 -7.94
C ILE A 16 4.07 -20.47 -7.84
N GLU A 17 4.98 -20.11 -8.75
CA GLU A 17 6.35 -20.62 -8.75
C GLU A 17 7.16 -20.03 -7.56
N PRO A 18 7.84 -20.86 -6.75
CA PRO A 18 8.53 -20.41 -5.55
C PRO A 18 9.56 -19.30 -5.80
N ASN A 19 10.37 -19.41 -6.85
CA ASN A 19 11.36 -18.39 -7.19
C ASN A 19 10.70 -17.07 -7.61
N ASP A 20 9.61 -17.15 -8.35
CA ASP A 20 8.82 -15.98 -8.74
C ASP A 20 8.15 -15.32 -7.52
N ILE A 21 7.67 -16.10 -6.56
CA ILE A 21 7.12 -15.58 -5.30
C ILE A 21 8.21 -14.81 -4.55
N ILE A 22 9.41 -15.37 -4.42
CA ILE A 22 10.54 -14.70 -3.76
C ILE A 22 10.84 -13.38 -4.48
N LEU A 23 11.03 -13.41 -5.77
CA LEU A 23 11.44 -12.24 -6.55
C LEU A 23 10.32 -11.19 -6.65
N LYS A 24 9.14 -11.59 -7.17
CA LYS A 24 8.05 -10.69 -7.53
C LYS A 24 7.17 -10.26 -6.35
N HIS A 25 7.30 -10.94 -5.20
CA HIS A 25 6.59 -10.55 -3.98
C HIS A 25 7.55 -10.06 -2.90
N PHE A 26 8.51 -10.86 -2.44
CA PHE A 26 9.36 -10.48 -1.31
C PHE A 26 10.41 -9.43 -1.70
N VAL A 27 11.24 -9.69 -2.72
CA VAL A 27 12.28 -8.75 -3.16
C VAL A 27 11.64 -7.45 -3.64
N ASP A 28 10.60 -7.54 -4.47
CA ASP A 28 9.83 -6.37 -4.93
C ASP A 28 9.30 -5.53 -3.76
N SER A 29 8.74 -6.16 -2.72
CA SER A 29 8.25 -5.46 -1.52
C SER A 29 9.34 -4.70 -0.77
N LEU A 30 10.56 -5.23 -0.73
CA LEU A 30 11.67 -4.61 -0.01
C LEU A 30 12.31 -3.42 -0.77
N THR A 31 11.96 -3.21 -2.03
CA THR A 31 12.49 -2.08 -2.83
C THR A 31 12.13 -0.72 -2.24
N ILE A 32 11.05 -0.64 -1.45
CA ILE A 32 10.58 0.62 -0.82
C ILE A 32 11.13 0.86 0.59
N VAL A 33 11.90 -0.07 1.15
CA VAL A 33 12.39 0.02 2.55
C VAL A 33 13.21 1.29 2.78
N LYS A 34 13.99 1.74 1.78
CA LYS A 34 14.77 2.99 1.85
C LYS A 34 13.93 4.25 2.04
N GLU A 35 12.63 4.21 1.69
CA GLU A 35 11.68 5.30 1.85
C GLU A 35 10.99 5.29 3.23
N ILE A 36 11.20 4.25 4.03
CA ILE A 36 10.54 4.00 5.31
C ILE A 36 11.59 4.11 6.43
N GLY A 37 11.25 4.81 7.50
CA GLY A 37 12.11 4.90 8.68
C GLY A 37 12.11 3.61 9.50
N GLN A 38 13.05 3.51 10.44
CA GLN A 38 13.21 2.33 11.30
C GLN A 38 12.06 2.14 12.30
N ASN A 39 11.22 3.15 12.50
CA ASN A 39 10.05 3.12 13.38
C ASN A 39 8.91 3.96 12.80
N GLY A 40 7.78 4.00 13.51
CA GLY A 40 6.57 4.72 13.11
C GLY A 40 5.44 3.79 12.71
N LYS A 41 4.38 4.37 12.17
CA LYS A 41 3.16 3.63 11.78
C LYS A 41 3.05 3.53 10.27
N LEU A 42 2.98 2.32 9.78
CA LEU A 42 2.78 2.00 8.36
C LEU A 42 1.38 1.41 8.14
N ALA A 43 0.64 1.92 7.16
CA ALA A 43 -0.53 1.23 6.62
C ALA A 43 -0.21 0.66 5.23
N ASP A 44 -0.58 -0.59 4.99
CA ASP A 44 -0.52 -1.24 3.70
C ASP A 44 -1.94 -1.43 3.14
N ILE A 45 -2.26 -0.71 2.06
CA ILE A 45 -3.61 -0.59 1.53
C ILE A 45 -3.83 -1.56 0.36
N GLY A 46 -4.89 -2.36 0.48
CA GLY A 46 -5.15 -3.43 -0.47
C GLY A 46 -4.05 -4.49 -0.41
N THR A 47 -3.63 -4.80 0.78
CA THR A 47 -2.45 -5.62 1.09
C THR A 47 -2.46 -7.02 0.45
N GLY A 48 -3.64 -7.54 0.12
CA GLY A 48 -3.81 -8.86 -0.52
C GLY A 48 -3.25 -9.99 0.34
N ALA A 49 -2.18 -10.61 -0.13
CA ALA A 49 -1.46 -11.64 0.61
C ALA A 49 -0.39 -11.07 1.57
N GLY A 50 -0.52 -9.81 1.96
CA GLY A 50 0.40 -9.16 2.91
C GLY A 50 1.59 -8.47 2.26
N PHE A 51 1.48 -8.11 0.98
CA PHE A 51 2.57 -7.47 0.23
C PHE A 51 2.24 -6.02 -0.14
N PRO A 52 3.10 -5.07 0.22
CA PRO A 52 4.46 -5.23 0.78
C PRO A 52 4.55 -5.28 2.32
N GLY A 53 3.45 -5.16 3.07
CA GLY A 53 3.45 -4.93 4.51
C GLY A 53 4.17 -5.99 5.35
N ILE A 54 3.97 -7.30 5.09
CA ILE A 54 4.61 -8.38 5.85
C ILE A 54 6.13 -8.42 5.62
N PRO A 55 6.67 -8.40 4.38
CA PRO A 55 8.10 -8.31 4.16
C PRO A 55 8.75 -7.08 4.82
N ILE A 56 8.08 -5.92 4.79
CA ILE A 56 8.56 -4.71 5.47
C ILE A 56 8.62 -4.94 6.98
N LYS A 57 7.58 -5.53 7.57
CA LYS A 57 7.53 -5.83 9.00
C LYS A 57 8.65 -6.78 9.45
N ILE A 58 8.93 -7.79 8.65
CA ILE A 58 10.04 -8.74 8.92
C ILE A 58 11.39 -8.02 8.83
N PHE A 59 11.56 -7.13 7.87
CA PHE A 59 12.81 -6.40 7.66
C PHE A 59 13.02 -5.25 8.66
N ILE A 60 11.93 -4.59 9.09
CA ILE A 60 11.94 -3.50 10.08
C ILE A 60 11.07 -3.93 11.27
N PRO A 61 11.59 -4.68 12.24
CA PRO A 61 10.78 -5.23 13.34
C PRO A 61 10.12 -4.19 14.25
N GLU A 62 10.66 -2.98 14.34
CA GLU A 62 10.16 -1.91 15.22
C GLU A 62 9.01 -1.09 14.62
N ILE A 63 8.68 -1.27 13.32
CA ILE A 63 7.58 -0.53 12.70
C ILE A 63 6.22 -1.11 13.10
N ASP A 64 5.25 -0.25 13.42
CA ASP A 64 3.85 -0.65 13.63
C ASP A 64 3.14 -0.79 12.29
N VAL A 65 2.66 -1.99 11.93
CA VAL A 65 2.04 -2.23 10.64
C VAL A 65 0.53 -2.48 10.77
N THR A 66 -0.25 -1.82 9.93
CA THR A 66 -1.68 -2.10 9.74
C THR A 66 -1.91 -2.56 8.30
N LEU A 67 -2.23 -3.83 8.13
CA LEU A 67 -2.59 -4.44 6.85
C LEU A 67 -4.09 -4.24 6.60
N ILE A 68 -4.47 -3.59 5.50
CA ILE A 68 -5.88 -3.27 5.21
C ILE A 68 -6.30 -3.96 3.92
N ASP A 69 -7.38 -4.75 4.00
CA ASP A 69 -8.02 -5.35 2.81
C ASP A 69 -9.54 -5.39 2.97
N SER A 70 -10.26 -5.29 1.86
CA SER A 70 -11.73 -5.33 1.83
C SER A 70 -12.31 -6.75 1.79
N LEU A 71 -11.47 -7.77 1.66
CA LEU A 71 -11.89 -9.18 1.60
C LEU A 71 -11.57 -9.91 2.89
N ASN A 72 -12.60 -10.28 3.65
CA ASN A 72 -12.44 -10.95 4.95
C ASN A 72 -11.60 -12.26 4.86
N LYS A 73 -11.72 -13.01 3.77
CA LYS A 73 -10.92 -14.22 3.55
C LYS A 73 -9.41 -13.95 3.52
N ARG A 74 -8.97 -12.77 3.03
CA ARG A 74 -7.57 -12.34 3.07
C ARG A 74 -7.14 -11.97 4.48
N ILE A 75 -8.02 -11.32 5.23
CA ILE A 75 -7.74 -10.98 6.64
C ILE A 75 -7.52 -12.25 7.48
N ASN A 76 -8.32 -13.31 7.26
CA ASN A 76 -8.12 -14.57 7.94
C ASN A 76 -6.75 -15.19 7.62
N PHE A 77 -6.34 -15.18 6.35
CA PHE A 77 -4.99 -15.59 5.94
C PHE A 77 -3.89 -14.76 6.62
N LEU A 78 -4.04 -13.44 6.64
CA LEU A 78 -3.05 -12.54 7.25
C LEU A 78 -2.92 -12.78 8.75
N ASN A 79 -4.02 -13.01 9.46
CA ASN A 79 -3.99 -13.34 10.88
C ASN A 79 -3.25 -14.65 11.14
N GLU A 80 -3.47 -15.67 10.31
CA GLU A 80 -2.75 -16.94 10.37
C GLU A 80 -1.24 -16.75 10.16
N VAL A 81 -0.85 -15.91 9.17
CA VAL A 81 0.58 -15.59 8.94
C VAL A 81 1.18 -14.86 10.12
N ILE A 82 0.47 -13.87 10.68
CA ILE A 82 0.93 -13.09 11.84
C ILE A 82 1.15 -14.00 13.04
N GLU A 83 0.22 -14.92 13.30
CA GLU A 83 0.30 -15.87 14.40
C GLU A 83 1.45 -16.86 14.21
N GLN A 84 1.52 -17.53 13.05
CA GLN A 84 2.56 -18.55 12.78
C GLN A 84 3.97 -17.99 12.76
N LEU A 85 4.15 -16.72 12.37
CA LEU A 85 5.45 -16.05 12.38
C LEU A 85 5.71 -15.27 13.68
N GLU A 86 4.79 -15.34 14.65
CA GLU A 86 4.86 -14.63 15.94
C GLU A 86 5.17 -13.13 15.79
N LEU A 87 4.66 -12.50 14.70
CA LEU A 87 4.94 -11.09 14.41
C LEU A 87 4.26 -10.20 15.45
N LYS A 88 5.03 -9.24 15.99
CA LYS A 88 4.54 -8.26 16.97
C LYS A 88 4.28 -6.91 16.29
N ASN A 89 3.44 -6.06 16.88
CA ASN A 89 3.12 -4.72 16.37
C ASN A 89 2.66 -4.72 14.89
N ILE A 90 1.85 -5.72 14.54
CA ILE A 90 1.19 -5.84 13.23
C ILE A 90 -0.24 -6.34 13.43
N VAL A 91 -1.17 -5.73 12.69
CA VAL A 91 -2.59 -6.10 12.73
C VAL A 91 -3.18 -6.13 11.32
N ALA A 92 -4.10 -7.06 11.08
CA ALA A 92 -4.90 -7.09 9.85
C ALA A 92 -6.30 -6.51 10.12
N VAL A 93 -6.73 -5.58 9.28
CA VAL A 93 -7.98 -4.83 9.42
C VAL A 93 -8.85 -5.05 8.18
N HIS A 94 -10.04 -5.61 8.40
CA HIS A 94 -11.06 -5.72 7.37
C HIS A 94 -11.78 -4.39 7.20
N GLY A 95 -11.78 -3.84 5.98
CA GLY A 95 -12.53 -2.62 5.66
C GLY A 95 -12.18 -2.04 4.31
N ARG A 96 -13.06 -1.18 3.83
CA ARG A 96 -12.77 -0.35 2.66
C ARG A 96 -11.98 0.87 3.08
N THR A 97 -11.00 1.21 2.28
CA THR A 97 -10.09 2.34 2.57
C THR A 97 -10.85 3.66 2.66
N GLU A 98 -11.91 3.83 1.87
CA GLU A 98 -12.76 5.02 1.89
C GLU A 98 -13.49 5.20 3.24
N ASP A 99 -13.88 4.10 3.88
CA ASP A 99 -14.53 4.14 5.20
C ASP A 99 -13.50 4.42 6.29
N LEU A 100 -12.36 3.74 6.25
CA LEU A 100 -11.26 3.94 7.20
C LEU A 100 -10.65 5.35 7.10
N GLY A 101 -10.58 5.92 5.90
CA GLY A 101 -10.12 7.30 5.69
C GLY A 101 -11.03 8.38 6.30
N LYS A 102 -12.25 8.01 6.72
CA LYS A 102 -13.19 8.87 7.47
C LYS A 102 -13.17 8.58 8.97
N ASP A 103 -12.73 7.39 9.38
CA ASP A 103 -12.67 7.01 10.77
C ASP A 103 -11.53 7.75 11.48
N LYS A 104 -11.85 8.45 12.58
CA LYS A 104 -10.90 9.20 13.41
C LYS A 104 -9.75 8.33 13.94
N LYS A 105 -9.95 7.01 14.03
CA LYS A 105 -8.92 6.04 14.44
C LYS A 105 -7.79 5.91 13.42
N TYR A 106 -8.11 6.07 12.13
CA TYR A 106 -7.16 5.83 11.03
C TYR A 106 -6.80 7.08 10.24
N ARG A 107 -7.75 8.04 10.15
CA ARG A 107 -7.55 9.27 9.38
C ARG A 107 -6.35 10.06 9.89
N GLU A 108 -5.41 10.32 8.98
CA GLU A 108 -4.18 11.09 9.23
C GLU A 108 -3.37 10.58 10.44
N LYS A 109 -3.27 9.25 10.59
CA LYS A 109 -2.57 8.61 11.72
C LYS A 109 -1.26 7.92 11.34
N PHE A 110 -1.03 7.66 10.06
CA PHE A 110 0.11 6.88 9.61
C PHE A 110 1.27 7.77 9.16
N ASP A 111 2.49 7.40 9.58
CA ASP A 111 3.72 8.03 9.12
C ASP A 111 3.97 7.69 7.65
N TYR A 112 3.68 6.44 7.31
CA TYR A 112 3.83 5.87 5.98
C TYR A 112 2.54 5.16 5.58
N VAL A 113 2.13 5.35 4.33
CA VAL A 113 1.08 4.54 3.71
C VAL A 113 1.63 3.98 2.41
N THR A 114 1.51 2.68 2.21
CA THR A 114 1.95 2.03 0.98
C THR A 114 0.80 1.32 0.30
N SER A 115 0.95 1.09 -0.99
CA SER A 115 0.03 0.28 -1.78
C SER A 115 0.72 -0.26 -3.02
N ARG A 116 0.36 -1.48 -3.43
CA ARG A 116 0.83 -2.14 -4.63
C ARG A 116 -0.32 -2.69 -5.46
N ALA A 117 -0.37 -2.33 -6.76
CA ALA A 117 -1.32 -2.88 -7.74
C ALA A 117 -2.81 -2.74 -7.39
N VAL A 118 -3.22 -1.64 -6.73
CA VAL A 118 -4.61 -1.43 -6.28
C VAL A 118 -5.43 -0.65 -7.31
N ALA A 119 -4.94 0.50 -7.78
CA ALA A 119 -5.67 1.39 -8.68
C ALA A 119 -4.72 2.34 -9.41
N ASN A 120 -5.25 3.08 -10.42
CA ASN A 120 -4.59 4.23 -11.02
C ASN A 120 -4.28 5.29 -9.95
N LEU A 121 -3.18 6.04 -10.10
CA LEU A 121 -2.63 6.93 -9.07
C LEU A 121 -3.60 8.05 -8.66
N SER A 122 -4.44 8.56 -9.57
CA SER A 122 -5.47 9.54 -9.25
C SER A 122 -6.50 8.98 -8.25
N VAL A 123 -7.01 7.77 -8.51
CA VAL A 123 -7.93 7.04 -7.62
C VAL A 123 -7.22 6.63 -6.32
N LEU A 124 -6.03 6.04 -6.47
CA LEU A 124 -5.23 5.58 -5.33
C LEU A 124 -4.92 6.71 -4.36
N SER A 125 -4.63 7.92 -4.86
CA SER A 125 -4.36 9.08 -4.02
C SER A 125 -5.53 9.40 -3.08
N GLU A 126 -6.77 9.25 -3.54
CA GLU A 126 -7.96 9.44 -2.69
C GLU A 126 -8.13 8.34 -1.64
N TYR A 127 -7.63 7.12 -1.93
CA TYR A 127 -7.63 6.04 -0.94
C TYR A 127 -6.57 6.23 0.14
N VAL A 128 -5.35 6.64 -0.22
CA VAL A 128 -4.20 6.60 0.68
C VAL A 128 -3.95 7.91 1.42
N LEU A 129 -4.06 9.09 0.75
CA LEU A 129 -3.70 10.38 1.37
C LEU A 129 -4.54 10.77 2.60
N PRO A 130 -5.84 10.42 2.69
CA PRO A 130 -6.60 10.64 3.92
C PRO A 130 -6.08 9.91 5.15
N LEU A 131 -5.27 8.86 4.99
CA LEU A 131 -4.70 8.08 6.09
C LEU A 131 -3.33 8.61 6.53
N VAL A 132 -2.60 9.28 5.62
CA VAL A 132 -1.26 9.82 5.87
C VAL A 132 -1.33 11.04 6.77
N LYS A 133 -0.59 11.08 7.88
CA LYS A 133 -0.48 12.28 8.73
C LYS A 133 0.24 13.43 8.00
N ILE A 134 -0.02 14.66 8.38
CA ILE A 134 0.74 15.82 7.86
C ILE A 134 2.23 15.61 8.18
N GLY A 135 3.09 15.79 7.20
CA GLY A 135 4.52 15.48 7.29
C GLY A 135 4.87 14.01 7.03
N GLY A 136 3.88 13.11 6.93
CA GLY A 136 4.07 11.72 6.53
C GLY A 136 4.26 11.55 5.02
N LYS A 137 4.37 10.30 4.57
CA LYS A 137 4.67 9.93 3.19
C LYS A 137 3.76 8.81 2.71
N CYS A 138 3.25 8.93 1.47
CA CYS A 138 2.66 7.82 0.74
C CYS A 138 3.68 7.28 -0.26
N ILE A 139 3.79 5.95 -0.37
CA ILE A 139 4.75 5.23 -1.21
C ILE A 139 3.96 4.28 -2.09
N CYS A 140 3.74 4.66 -3.35
CA CYS A 140 2.96 3.89 -4.32
C CYS A 140 3.89 3.07 -5.21
N MET A 141 3.75 1.73 -5.15
CA MET A 141 4.47 0.81 -6.02
C MET A 141 3.72 0.63 -7.32
N LYS A 142 4.36 0.96 -8.42
CA LYS A 142 3.81 0.94 -9.79
C LYS A 142 4.67 0.09 -10.73
N GLY A 143 4.05 -0.42 -11.79
CA GLY A 143 4.75 -1.07 -12.91
C GLY A 143 5.47 -0.06 -13.81
N SER A 144 5.83 -0.50 -15.02
CA SER A 144 6.32 0.37 -16.09
C SER A 144 5.25 1.37 -16.55
N ASN A 145 5.67 2.48 -17.18
CA ASN A 145 4.80 3.51 -17.78
C ASN A 145 3.93 4.26 -16.76
N VAL A 146 4.59 4.98 -15.85
CA VAL A 146 3.92 5.75 -14.79
C VAL A 146 3.75 7.23 -15.14
N GLU A 147 4.39 7.73 -16.21
CA GLU A 147 4.51 9.15 -16.52
C GLU A 147 3.14 9.81 -16.75
N GLU A 148 2.31 9.22 -17.62
CA GLU A 148 0.96 9.72 -17.90
C GLU A 148 0.08 9.66 -16.66
N GLU A 149 0.14 8.55 -15.93
CA GLU A 149 -0.60 8.36 -14.69
C GLU A 149 -0.23 9.38 -13.62
N VAL A 150 1.05 9.72 -13.52
CA VAL A 150 1.57 10.76 -12.62
C VAL A 150 1.04 12.13 -13.03
N GLU A 151 1.10 12.48 -14.31
CA GLU A 151 0.63 13.77 -14.80
C GLU A 151 -0.87 13.97 -14.50
N GLU A 152 -1.69 12.99 -14.84
CA GLU A 152 -3.14 13.00 -14.58
C GLU A 152 -3.49 13.07 -13.08
N SER A 153 -2.63 12.55 -12.21
CA SER A 153 -2.87 12.50 -10.76
C SER A 153 -2.49 13.77 -10.00
N LYS A 154 -1.70 14.67 -10.58
CA LYS A 154 -1.15 15.86 -9.89
C LYS A 154 -2.23 16.71 -9.21
N LYS A 155 -3.34 16.94 -9.91
CA LYS A 155 -4.46 17.73 -9.36
C LYS A 155 -5.12 17.02 -8.19
N ALA A 156 -5.40 15.72 -8.30
CA ALA A 156 -5.95 14.91 -7.22
C ALA A 156 -5.03 14.95 -5.99
N ILE A 157 -3.74 14.67 -6.17
CA ILE A 157 -2.73 14.69 -5.12
C ILE A 157 -2.72 16.04 -4.39
N ASN A 158 -2.69 17.15 -5.13
CA ASN A 158 -2.67 18.49 -4.54
C ASN A 158 -3.95 18.80 -3.75
N ILE A 159 -5.13 18.48 -4.29
CA ILE A 159 -6.43 18.65 -3.59
C ILE A 159 -6.47 17.87 -2.28
N LEU A 160 -5.90 16.66 -2.29
CA LEU A 160 -5.87 15.77 -1.12
C LEU A 160 -4.77 16.12 -0.11
N GLY A 161 -4.00 17.18 -0.37
CA GLY A 161 -2.97 17.72 0.52
C GLY A 161 -1.59 17.10 0.35
N GLY A 162 -1.37 16.37 -0.75
CA GLY A 162 -0.08 15.77 -1.09
C GLY A 162 0.73 16.60 -2.08
N LYS A 163 2.01 16.24 -2.23
CA LYS A 163 2.91 16.68 -3.29
C LYS A 163 3.83 15.54 -3.67
N ILE A 164 3.96 15.25 -4.95
CA ILE A 164 4.94 14.28 -5.43
C ILE A 164 6.34 14.81 -5.06
N GLU A 165 7.08 14.01 -4.29
CA GLU A 165 8.42 14.34 -3.82
C GLU A 165 9.47 13.70 -4.74
N LYS A 166 9.23 12.45 -5.18
CA LYS A 166 10.19 11.66 -5.93
C LYS A 166 9.49 10.58 -6.75
N ILE A 167 10.10 10.23 -7.88
CA ILE A 167 9.76 9.04 -8.66
C ILE A 167 11.07 8.30 -8.90
N ASP A 168 11.16 7.06 -8.41
CA ASP A 168 12.28 6.17 -8.64
C ASP A 168 11.88 5.13 -9.69
N THR A 169 12.57 5.13 -10.83
CA THR A 169 12.41 4.15 -11.91
C THR A 169 13.60 3.21 -11.93
N PHE A 170 13.35 1.90 -11.93
CA PHE A 170 14.39 0.89 -11.96
C PHE A 170 13.85 -0.43 -12.51
N PHE A 171 14.74 -1.36 -12.80
CA PHE A 171 14.39 -2.75 -13.09
C PHE A 171 14.51 -3.59 -11.82
N LEU A 172 13.55 -4.49 -11.60
CA LEU A 172 13.60 -5.40 -10.48
C LEU A 172 14.75 -6.39 -10.67
N ALA A 173 15.57 -6.52 -9.65
CA ALA A 173 16.82 -7.30 -9.63
C ALA A 173 16.94 -8.41 -10.70
N ASP A 174 17.96 -8.30 -11.55
CA ASP A 174 18.29 -9.28 -12.61
C ASP A 174 17.17 -9.61 -13.62
N THR A 175 16.21 -8.69 -13.78
CA THR A 175 15.09 -8.83 -14.74
C THR A 175 14.89 -7.56 -15.55
N ASP A 176 14.08 -7.67 -16.62
CA ASP A 176 13.57 -6.54 -17.44
C ASP A 176 12.23 -5.99 -16.93
N MET A 177 11.80 -6.41 -15.74
CA MET A 177 10.56 -5.91 -15.14
C MET A 177 10.76 -4.50 -14.58
N GLY A 178 10.30 -3.50 -15.34
CA GLY A 178 10.28 -2.11 -14.91
C GLY A 178 9.42 -1.88 -13.67
N ARG A 179 9.93 -1.07 -12.75
CA ARG A 179 9.24 -0.66 -11.53
C ARG A 179 9.37 0.84 -11.34
N ASN A 180 8.33 1.42 -10.78
CA ASN A 180 8.29 2.82 -10.37
C ASN A 180 7.82 2.92 -8.94
N ILE A 181 8.53 3.68 -8.12
CA ILE A 181 8.11 4.06 -6.77
C ILE A 181 7.77 5.54 -6.80
N VAL A 182 6.48 5.87 -6.62
CA VAL A 182 6.02 7.25 -6.54
C VAL A 182 5.87 7.60 -5.06
N SER A 183 6.76 8.48 -4.57
CA SER A 183 6.74 9.00 -3.21
C SER A 183 5.99 10.33 -3.15
N ILE A 184 4.94 10.40 -2.34
CA ILE A 184 4.08 11.59 -2.18
C ILE A 184 4.17 12.06 -0.73
N LYS A 185 4.67 13.28 -0.53
CA LYS A 185 4.74 13.94 0.78
C LYS A 185 3.38 14.54 1.13
N LYS A 186 2.87 14.28 2.34
CA LYS A 186 1.67 14.92 2.85
C LYS A 186 2.00 16.29 3.42
N GLN A 187 1.55 17.35 2.76
CA GLN A 187 1.85 18.74 3.15
C GLN A 187 0.72 19.40 3.94
N LYS A 188 -0.52 19.02 3.67
CA LYS A 188 -1.74 19.63 4.26
C LYS A 188 -2.74 18.55 4.62
N GLY A 189 -3.65 18.86 5.53
CA GLY A 189 -4.78 18.00 5.85
C GLY A 189 -5.67 17.73 4.62
N THR A 190 -6.16 16.51 4.47
CA THR A 190 -7.13 16.18 3.44
C THR A 190 -8.48 16.81 3.77
N PRO A 191 -9.13 17.54 2.84
CA PRO A 191 -10.46 18.13 3.10
C PRO A 191 -11.48 17.07 3.54
N ASN A 192 -12.38 17.43 4.47
CA ASN A 192 -13.33 16.49 5.10
C ASN A 192 -14.28 15.78 4.13
N LYS A 193 -14.52 16.36 2.93
CA LYS A 193 -15.31 15.71 1.89
C LYS A 193 -14.64 14.48 1.29
N TYR A 194 -13.34 14.29 1.51
CA TYR A 194 -12.57 13.15 1.04
C TYR A 194 -12.13 12.23 2.20
N PRO A 195 -12.01 10.93 1.96
CA PRO A 195 -12.38 10.25 0.71
C PRO A 195 -13.89 10.29 0.49
N ARG A 196 -14.33 10.23 -0.77
CA ARG A 196 -15.75 10.09 -1.13
C ARG A 196 -16.24 8.69 -0.75
N LYS A 197 -17.56 8.46 -0.87
CA LYS A 197 -18.16 7.14 -0.56
C LYS A 197 -17.50 6.04 -1.39
N ALA A 198 -17.45 4.83 -0.82
CA ALA A 198 -16.90 3.64 -1.45
C ALA A 198 -17.40 3.45 -2.89
N GLY A 199 -16.45 3.23 -3.80
CA GLY A 199 -16.68 3.06 -5.24
C GLY A 199 -16.80 4.35 -6.05
N ILE A 200 -17.05 5.53 -5.45
CA ILE A 200 -17.09 6.80 -6.18
C ILE A 200 -15.72 7.20 -6.73
N PRO A 201 -14.60 7.09 -5.98
CA PRO A 201 -13.29 7.44 -6.52
C PRO A 201 -12.92 6.68 -7.81
N ALA A 202 -13.28 5.40 -7.89
CA ALA A 202 -13.01 4.59 -9.07
C ALA A 202 -13.88 4.93 -10.28
N LYS A 203 -15.16 5.32 -10.06
CA LYS A 203 -16.10 5.69 -11.13
C LYS A 203 -15.84 7.09 -11.66
N GLU A 204 -15.48 8.01 -10.79
CA GLU A 204 -15.31 9.43 -11.05
C GLU A 204 -13.99 9.93 -10.45
N PRO A 205 -12.81 9.56 -11.01
CA PRO A 205 -11.53 10.04 -10.52
C PRO A 205 -11.47 11.58 -10.47
N ILE A 206 -10.78 12.12 -9.48
CA ILE A 206 -10.51 13.56 -9.41
C ILE A 206 -9.61 13.93 -10.59
N LYS A 207 -10.11 14.78 -11.48
CA LYS A 207 -9.43 15.29 -12.69
C LYS A 207 -9.02 16.74 -12.50
#